data_d58692f2c88ac08a97da98abcaa6b0a1
#
_entry.id   d58692f2c88ac08a97da98abcaa6b0a1
#
_cell.length_a   1.000
_cell.length_b   1.000
_cell.length_c   1.000
_cell.angle_alpha   90.00
_cell.angle_beta   90.00
_cell.angle_gamma   90.00
#
_symmetry.space_group_name_H-M   'P 1'
#
loop_
_entity.id
_entity.type
_entity.pdbx_description
1 polymer ?
#
loop_
_entity_poly.entity_id
_entity_poly.type
_entity_poly.pdbx_seq_one_letter_code
_entity_poly.pdbx_strand_id
1 'polypeptide(L)'
;MPSTLYPVRIDRRVFVTMSDGVRLGLTTYLPDASGKGPYPAVIESLPYRKDDDCYTRDWQTYAYLAQRGIAGVRVDIRGTGASGGVINDEYSPQEIADTCEVLAWVAEQEWCSGDLGMWGISWGGFSALQTAMLRPPGLKAIVAAHATHDRFASDVHYVGGSLHAAEQGDWPVSMIALNGLPPDPDIVGEGWFEMWIDRLESTPQWLPRWLRHQSRDDYWLHGSPCADYGAIEAATLLIGGWLDGYVDGLLAMLEHLHCPRRAVIGPWGHHRPATGVPAPTYDHLELMARWFGHHLRGDDNGVMDLPLLTAWIRTAPPYDGDRCHGYWRAEPTWPPADRVIWERSLGRLEHRDSLTWHGPQWVGAHAPAWDRAGVGSRDPHADDANSMVFETLPLPDPLDILGLPEVEL
;
A
#
# COMPACT_ATOMS: atom_id res chain seq x y z
N MET A 1 -3.87 21.15 -14.57
CA MET A 1 -3.10 21.67 -13.42
C MET A 1 -3.50 23.10 -13.13
N PRO A 2 -3.64 23.48 -11.86
CA PRO A 2 -3.83 24.90 -11.56
C PRO A 2 -2.61 25.67 -12.03
N SER A 3 -2.84 26.82 -12.66
CA SER A 3 -1.78 27.70 -13.19
C SER A 3 -0.95 28.37 -12.08
N THR A 4 -1.33 28.23 -10.83
CA THR A 4 -0.70 28.85 -9.66
C THR A 4 -0.70 27.85 -8.51
N LEU A 5 0.46 27.60 -7.92
CA LEU A 5 0.60 26.79 -6.71
C LEU A 5 0.18 27.62 -5.49
N TYR A 6 -0.52 26.98 -4.54
CA TYR A 6 -0.92 27.61 -3.29
C TYR A 6 0.22 27.54 -2.26
N PRO A 7 0.41 28.54 -1.40
CA PRO A 7 1.09 28.35 -0.15
C PRO A 7 0.42 27.27 0.68
N VAL A 8 1.16 26.67 1.60
CA VAL A 8 0.65 25.57 2.45
C VAL A 8 0.71 25.97 3.91
N ARG A 9 -0.41 25.86 4.60
CA ARG A 9 -0.48 25.97 6.06
C ARG A 9 -0.46 24.56 6.64
N ILE A 10 0.43 24.34 7.61
CA ILE A 10 0.59 23.05 8.28
C ILE A 10 0.24 23.24 9.76
N ASP A 11 -0.63 22.38 10.27
CA ASP A 11 -0.92 22.28 11.70
C ASP A 11 -0.72 20.82 12.17
N ARG A 12 0.26 20.63 13.05
CA ARG A 12 0.63 19.32 13.60
C ARG A 12 -0.12 18.96 14.89
N ARG A 13 -0.88 19.90 15.45
CA ARG A 13 -1.55 19.77 16.76
C ARG A 13 -3.08 19.69 16.65
N VAL A 14 -3.55 19.06 15.59
CA VAL A 14 -4.97 18.79 15.42
C VAL A 14 -5.32 17.50 16.14
N PHE A 15 -6.40 17.53 16.94
CA PHE A 15 -6.88 16.35 17.64
C PHE A 15 -8.38 16.17 17.40
N VAL A 16 -8.77 14.93 17.18
CA VAL A 16 -10.16 14.53 17.00
C VAL A 16 -10.52 13.52 18.08
N THR A 17 -11.64 13.73 18.75
CA THR A 17 -12.14 12.81 19.77
C THR A 17 -13.09 11.82 19.13
N MET A 18 -12.78 10.54 19.24
CA MET A 18 -13.62 9.45 18.76
C MET A 18 -14.86 9.28 19.65
N SER A 19 -15.85 8.56 19.15
CA SER A 19 -17.13 8.32 19.85
C SER A 19 -16.97 7.67 21.24
N ASP A 20 -15.88 6.93 21.46
CA ASP A 20 -15.52 6.30 22.73
C ASP A 20 -14.66 7.20 23.66
N GLY A 21 -14.39 8.44 23.24
CA GLY A 21 -13.61 9.41 24.00
C GLY A 21 -12.10 9.37 23.78
N VAL A 22 -11.57 8.46 23.00
CA VAL A 22 -10.15 8.44 22.63
C VAL A 22 -9.84 9.59 21.67
N ARG A 23 -8.73 10.28 21.88
CA ARG A 23 -8.27 11.38 21.03
C ARG A 23 -7.22 10.89 20.05
N LEU A 24 -7.45 11.12 18.76
CA LEU A 24 -6.46 10.83 17.71
C LEU A 24 -5.74 12.14 17.30
N GLY A 25 -4.43 12.03 17.12
CA GLY A 25 -3.57 13.11 16.67
C GLY A 25 -3.43 13.17 15.17
N LEU A 26 -3.66 14.33 14.59
CA LEU A 26 -3.62 14.58 13.17
C LEU A 26 -2.61 15.68 12.82
N THR A 27 -2.12 15.66 11.58
CA THR A 27 -1.48 16.81 10.94
C THR A 27 -2.30 17.19 9.72
N THR A 28 -2.62 18.47 9.58
CA THR A 28 -3.31 19.00 8.40
C THR A 28 -2.36 19.84 7.55
N TYR A 29 -2.46 19.65 6.24
CA TYR A 29 -1.74 20.40 5.21
C TYR A 29 -2.77 21.09 4.32
N LEU A 30 -3.03 22.37 4.57
CA LEU A 30 -4.11 23.08 3.92
C LEU A 30 -3.58 24.05 2.86
N PRO A 31 -4.24 24.14 1.68
CA PRO A 31 -3.99 25.22 0.75
C PRO A 31 -4.26 26.57 1.45
N ASP A 32 -3.26 27.46 1.49
CA ASP A 32 -3.38 28.75 2.16
C ASP A 32 -3.66 29.84 1.11
N ALA A 33 -4.94 29.99 0.75
CA ALA A 33 -5.37 30.96 -0.22
C ALA A 33 -6.65 31.65 0.24
N SER A 34 -6.54 32.91 0.63
CA SER A 34 -7.65 33.73 1.09
C SER A 34 -8.81 33.76 0.06
N GLY A 35 -10.00 33.40 0.53
CA GLY A 35 -11.24 33.42 -0.28
C GLY A 35 -11.34 32.30 -1.34
N LYS A 36 -10.45 31.31 -1.32
CA LYS A 36 -10.53 30.08 -2.12
C LYS A 36 -10.79 28.90 -1.22
N GLY A 37 -11.60 27.99 -1.65
CA GLY A 37 -12.07 26.82 -0.91
C GLY A 37 -13.61 26.78 -0.89
N PRO A 38 -14.22 25.77 -0.27
CA PRO A 38 -13.58 24.64 0.40
C PRO A 38 -12.83 23.71 -0.56
N TYR A 39 -11.89 22.92 -0.03
CA TYR A 39 -11.02 22.02 -0.77
C TYR A 39 -11.39 20.56 -0.54
N PRO A 40 -11.22 19.65 -1.52
CA PRO A 40 -11.25 18.23 -1.24
C PRO A 40 -10.07 17.84 -0.36
N ALA A 41 -10.21 16.75 0.38
CA ALA A 41 -9.19 16.27 1.29
C ALA A 41 -8.74 14.83 0.99
N VAL A 42 -7.44 14.56 1.15
CA VAL A 42 -6.84 13.23 1.07
C VAL A 42 -6.27 12.86 2.43
N ILE A 43 -6.70 11.69 2.94
CA ILE A 43 -6.39 11.21 4.27
C ILE A 43 -5.47 9.98 4.18
N GLU A 44 -4.50 9.87 5.08
CA GLU A 44 -3.72 8.66 5.32
C GLU A 44 -3.75 8.34 6.82
N SER A 45 -4.12 7.10 7.14
CA SER A 45 -4.23 6.59 8.51
C SER A 45 -3.28 5.41 8.66
N LEU A 46 -2.26 5.51 9.52
CA LEU A 46 -1.25 4.47 9.73
C LEU A 46 -0.44 4.67 11.02
N PRO A 47 0.30 3.65 11.52
CA PRO A 47 0.96 3.67 12.83
C PRO A 47 2.32 4.37 12.85
N TYR A 48 2.90 4.78 11.73
CA TYR A 48 4.32 5.13 11.60
C TYR A 48 4.65 6.57 12.00
N ARG A 49 4.05 7.08 13.08
CA ARG A 49 4.45 8.28 13.80
C ARG A 49 4.68 9.52 12.90
N LYS A 50 3.60 10.28 12.67
CA LYS A 50 3.58 11.46 11.79
C LYS A 50 4.58 12.58 12.15
N ASP A 51 5.00 12.64 13.43
CA ASP A 51 5.79 13.76 13.93
C ASP A 51 7.30 13.49 13.91
N ASP A 52 7.73 12.24 13.67
CA ASP A 52 9.14 11.87 13.58
C ASP A 52 9.45 10.98 12.37
N ASP A 53 9.14 9.70 12.38
CA ASP A 53 9.57 8.74 11.35
C ASP A 53 9.02 9.10 9.96
N CYS A 54 7.76 9.46 9.87
CA CYS A 54 7.10 9.80 8.60
C CYS A 54 7.14 11.29 8.23
N TYR A 55 7.61 12.19 9.09
CA TYR A 55 7.46 13.62 8.92
C TYR A 55 7.94 14.15 7.56
N THR A 56 9.15 13.80 7.15
CA THR A 56 9.74 14.27 5.87
C THR A 56 8.96 13.73 4.67
N ARG A 57 8.57 12.47 4.72
CA ARG A 57 7.77 11.81 3.68
C ARG A 57 6.40 12.47 3.56
N ASP A 58 5.73 12.66 4.67
CA ASP A 58 4.39 13.23 4.74
C ASP A 58 4.40 14.68 4.24
N TRP A 59 5.40 15.47 4.64
CA TRP A 59 5.57 16.82 4.15
C TRP A 59 5.70 16.86 2.61
N GLN A 60 6.54 16.01 2.02
CA GLN A 60 6.71 15.96 0.57
C GLN A 60 5.40 15.63 -0.16
N THR A 61 4.64 14.69 0.36
CA THR A 61 3.39 14.22 -0.26
C THR A 61 2.28 15.25 -0.11
N TYR A 62 2.00 15.66 1.12
CA TYR A 62 0.83 16.49 1.41
C TYR A 62 1.04 17.96 1.04
N ALA A 63 2.27 18.49 1.16
CA ALA A 63 2.55 19.81 0.64
C ALA A 63 2.39 19.86 -0.89
N TYR A 64 2.80 18.81 -1.59
CA TYR A 64 2.59 18.69 -3.03
C TYR A 64 1.11 18.74 -3.42
N LEU A 65 0.26 18.00 -2.72
CA LEU A 65 -1.19 17.99 -2.94
C LEU A 65 -1.83 19.34 -2.54
N ALA A 66 -1.48 19.87 -1.38
CA ALA A 66 -2.01 21.13 -0.88
C ALA A 66 -1.66 22.31 -1.81
N GLN A 67 -0.44 22.36 -2.34
CA GLN A 67 -0.06 23.34 -3.37
C GLN A 67 -0.95 23.28 -4.60
N ARG A 68 -1.63 22.16 -4.85
CA ARG A 68 -2.53 21.94 -5.99
C ARG A 68 -4.01 22.01 -5.62
N GLY A 69 -4.32 22.50 -4.43
CA GLY A 69 -5.70 22.70 -3.97
C GLY A 69 -6.38 21.42 -3.49
N ILE A 70 -5.62 20.48 -2.96
CA ILE A 70 -6.12 19.25 -2.34
C ILE A 70 -5.55 19.20 -0.92
N ALA A 71 -6.39 19.35 0.10
CA ALA A 71 -5.95 19.31 1.49
C ALA A 71 -5.40 17.91 1.84
N GLY A 72 -4.39 17.84 2.69
CA GLY A 72 -3.84 16.61 3.19
C GLY A 72 -4.11 16.44 4.69
N VAL A 73 -4.45 15.23 5.11
CA VAL A 73 -4.64 14.88 6.53
C VAL A 73 -3.90 13.60 6.84
N ARG A 74 -2.93 13.70 7.74
CA ARG A 74 -2.16 12.56 8.21
C ARG A 74 -2.57 12.20 9.63
N VAL A 75 -2.98 10.97 9.84
CA VAL A 75 -3.52 10.47 11.11
C VAL A 75 -2.55 9.48 11.73
N ASP A 76 -2.16 9.68 12.99
CA ASP A 76 -1.64 8.60 13.79
C ASP A 76 -2.82 7.74 14.27
N ILE A 77 -2.82 6.45 13.98
CA ILE A 77 -3.91 5.57 14.45
C ILE A 77 -3.89 5.43 15.96
N ARG A 78 -4.98 4.94 16.52
CA ARG A 78 -5.14 4.67 17.96
C ARG A 78 -3.92 3.97 18.55
N GLY A 79 -3.39 4.49 19.65
CA GLY A 79 -2.25 3.91 20.38
C GLY A 79 -0.88 4.17 19.75
N THR A 80 -0.78 5.03 18.74
CA THR A 80 0.49 5.35 18.08
C THR A 80 0.77 6.86 18.08
N GLY A 81 2.04 7.25 17.97
CA GLY A 81 2.45 8.64 17.85
C GLY A 81 1.76 9.57 18.86
N ALA A 82 1.05 10.59 18.38
CA ALA A 82 0.33 11.56 19.19
C ALA A 82 -1.09 11.10 19.61
N SER A 83 -1.58 9.94 19.16
CA SER A 83 -2.94 9.45 19.42
C SER A 83 -3.06 8.74 20.75
N GLY A 84 -4.16 8.90 21.46
CA GLY A 84 -4.50 8.19 22.68
C GLY A 84 -4.88 6.72 22.43
N GLY A 85 -5.18 6.01 23.53
CA GLY A 85 -5.57 4.60 23.50
C GLY A 85 -4.41 3.64 23.23
N VAL A 86 -4.76 2.41 22.87
CA VAL A 86 -3.83 1.30 22.65
C VAL A 86 -4.12 0.64 21.31
N ILE A 87 -3.08 0.32 20.57
CA ILE A 87 -3.18 -0.48 19.35
C ILE A 87 -3.21 -1.97 19.73
N ASN A 88 -4.35 -2.62 19.49
CA ASN A 88 -4.56 -3.99 19.95
C ASN A 88 -4.15 -5.06 18.95
N ASP A 89 -4.08 -4.70 17.67
CA ASP A 89 -3.74 -5.59 16.56
C ASP A 89 -3.51 -4.80 15.29
N GLU A 90 -2.98 -5.45 14.28
CA GLU A 90 -2.89 -4.96 12.91
C GLU A 90 -4.27 -4.96 12.25
N TYR A 91 -4.62 -3.86 11.56
CA TYR A 91 -5.86 -3.72 10.79
C TYR A 91 -7.13 -4.09 11.58
N SER A 92 -7.17 -3.72 12.86
CA SER A 92 -8.31 -4.06 13.71
C SER A 92 -9.62 -3.41 13.22
N PRO A 93 -10.79 -4.00 13.48
CA PRO A 93 -12.07 -3.35 13.19
C PRO A 93 -12.20 -1.96 13.81
N GLN A 94 -11.59 -1.74 14.98
CA GLN A 94 -11.58 -0.43 15.64
C GLN A 94 -10.76 0.60 14.87
N GLU A 95 -9.61 0.22 14.32
CA GLU A 95 -8.79 1.10 13.47
C GLU A 95 -9.57 1.62 12.26
N ILE A 96 -10.32 0.72 11.62
CA ILE A 96 -11.12 1.07 10.45
C ILE A 96 -12.30 1.96 10.86
N ALA A 97 -12.96 1.67 11.99
CA ALA A 97 -14.03 2.50 12.54
C ALA A 97 -13.52 3.91 12.90
N ASP A 98 -12.40 4.01 13.59
CA ASP A 98 -11.74 5.29 13.90
C ASP A 98 -11.44 6.08 12.62
N THR A 99 -10.94 5.41 11.58
CA THR A 99 -10.67 6.05 10.28
C THR A 99 -11.95 6.59 9.64
N CYS A 100 -13.06 5.87 9.71
CA CYS A 100 -14.36 6.35 9.24
C CYS A 100 -14.85 7.57 10.04
N GLU A 101 -14.67 7.60 11.37
CA GLU A 101 -15.00 8.75 12.20
C GLU A 101 -14.13 9.97 11.86
N VAL A 102 -12.84 9.75 11.58
CA VAL A 102 -11.95 10.84 11.12
C VAL A 102 -12.39 11.38 9.76
N LEU A 103 -12.78 10.51 8.82
CA LEU A 103 -13.31 10.95 7.51
C LEU A 103 -14.56 11.81 7.70
N ALA A 104 -15.50 11.40 8.55
CA ALA A 104 -16.70 12.17 8.87
C ALA A 104 -16.34 13.54 9.48
N TRP A 105 -15.43 13.57 10.43
CA TRP A 105 -14.96 14.82 11.03
C TRP A 105 -14.29 15.75 10.00
N VAL A 106 -13.45 15.22 9.11
CA VAL A 106 -12.79 16.00 8.04
C VAL A 106 -13.85 16.61 7.11
N ALA A 107 -14.87 15.84 6.73
CA ALA A 107 -15.94 16.31 5.84
C ALA A 107 -16.72 17.50 6.42
N GLU A 108 -16.82 17.61 7.75
CA GLU A 108 -17.53 18.68 8.46
C GLU A 108 -16.70 19.97 8.65
N GLN A 109 -15.41 19.95 8.31
CA GLN A 109 -14.56 21.12 8.49
C GLN A 109 -14.90 22.21 7.46
N GLU A 110 -14.94 23.47 7.89
CA GLU A 110 -15.22 24.61 7.01
C GLU A 110 -14.30 24.72 5.79
N TRP A 111 -13.08 24.22 5.91
CA TRP A 111 -12.10 24.20 4.82
C TRP A 111 -12.29 23.02 3.86
N CYS A 112 -13.09 22.01 4.19
CA CYS A 112 -13.31 20.81 3.41
C CYS A 112 -14.57 20.92 2.53
N SER A 113 -14.49 20.44 1.30
CA SER A 113 -15.65 20.38 0.38
C SER A 113 -16.60 19.21 0.67
N GLY A 114 -16.21 18.29 1.55
CA GLY A 114 -16.89 17.01 1.77
C GLY A 114 -16.48 15.92 0.77
N ASP A 115 -15.66 16.24 -0.23
CA ASP A 115 -15.12 15.28 -1.21
C ASP A 115 -13.81 14.72 -0.69
N LEU A 116 -13.80 13.43 -0.35
CA LEU A 116 -12.72 12.78 0.35
C LEU A 116 -12.03 11.73 -0.53
N GLY A 117 -10.71 11.63 -0.33
CA GLY A 117 -9.90 10.54 -0.84
C GLY A 117 -9.03 9.95 0.26
N MET A 118 -8.53 8.75 0.03
CA MET A 118 -7.49 8.16 0.87
C MET A 118 -6.32 7.70 0.01
N TRP A 119 -5.14 7.72 0.59
CA TRP A 119 -3.98 7.11 -0.04
C TRP A 119 -3.05 6.53 1.00
N GLY A 120 -2.20 5.63 0.57
CA GLY A 120 -1.08 5.18 1.37
C GLY A 120 -0.29 4.07 0.71
N ILE A 121 0.86 3.80 1.31
CA ILE A 121 1.75 2.71 0.95
C ILE A 121 1.70 1.68 2.06
N SER A 122 1.69 0.37 1.70
CA SER A 122 1.70 -0.70 2.70
C SER A 122 0.50 -0.56 3.64
N TRP A 123 0.71 -0.43 4.94
CA TRP A 123 -0.36 -0.20 5.91
C TRP A 123 -1.37 0.87 5.47
N GLY A 124 -0.88 2.01 4.97
CA GLY A 124 -1.78 3.07 4.48
C GLY A 124 -2.58 2.65 3.24
N GLY A 125 -2.01 1.82 2.38
CA GLY A 125 -2.70 1.23 1.23
C GLY A 125 -3.77 0.23 1.67
N PHE A 126 -3.46 -0.61 2.65
CA PHE A 126 -4.44 -1.50 3.29
C PHE A 126 -5.57 -0.72 3.96
N SER A 127 -5.22 0.29 4.75
CA SER A 127 -6.21 1.17 5.41
C SER A 127 -7.15 1.82 4.40
N ALA A 128 -6.63 2.31 3.27
CA ALA A 128 -7.45 2.89 2.20
C ALA A 128 -8.42 1.87 1.58
N LEU A 129 -7.95 0.66 1.27
CA LEU A 129 -8.79 -0.42 0.73
C LEU A 129 -9.86 -0.87 1.73
N GLN A 130 -9.46 -1.15 2.96
CA GLN A 130 -10.35 -1.63 4.02
C GLN A 130 -11.43 -0.60 4.38
N THR A 131 -11.05 0.67 4.45
CA THR A 131 -11.99 1.76 4.68
C THR A 131 -12.96 1.91 3.51
N ALA A 132 -12.48 1.81 2.27
CA ALA A 132 -13.32 1.88 1.08
C ALA A 132 -14.37 0.76 1.01
N MET A 133 -14.08 -0.44 1.54
CA MET A 133 -15.05 -1.53 1.65
C MET A 133 -16.27 -1.16 2.52
N LEU A 134 -16.11 -0.26 3.48
CA LEU A 134 -17.22 0.22 4.33
C LEU A 134 -18.02 1.36 3.70
N ARG A 135 -17.59 1.91 2.56
CA ARG A 135 -18.25 2.99 1.81
C ARG A 135 -18.60 4.21 2.67
N PRO A 136 -17.66 4.77 3.45
CA PRO A 136 -17.98 5.92 4.26
C PRO A 136 -18.42 7.11 3.39
N PRO A 137 -19.40 7.92 3.84
CA PRO A 137 -19.88 9.06 3.07
C PRO A 137 -18.74 10.00 2.67
N GLY A 138 -18.77 10.48 1.43
CA GLY A 138 -17.77 11.40 0.89
C GLY A 138 -16.49 10.76 0.35
N LEU A 139 -16.19 9.51 0.65
CA LEU A 139 -15.01 8.82 0.10
C LEU A 139 -15.26 8.43 -1.35
N LYS A 140 -14.65 9.18 -2.28
CA LYS A 140 -14.85 9.03 -3.73
C LYS A 140 -13.69 8.35 -4.46
N ALA A 141 -12.48 8.46 -3.93
CA ALA A 141 -11.30 7.91 -4.59
C ALA A 141 -10.24 7.46 -3.60
N ILE A 142 -9.52 6.41 -3.96
CA ILE A 142 -8.37 5.93 -3.18
C ILE A 142 -7.16 5.70 -4.08
N VAL A 143 -5.98 5.76 -3.46
CA VAL A 143 -4.71 5.30 -4.05
C VAL A 143 -4.10 4.31 -3.10
N ALA A 144 -4.07 3.04 -3.50
CA ALA A 144 -3.47 1.95 -2.72
C ALA A 144 -2.16 1.52 -3.37
N ALA A 145 -1.06 1.80 -2.69
CA ALA A 145 0.27 1.41 -3.15
C ALA A 145 0.82 0.29 -2.28
N HIS A 146 1.38 -0.74 -2.92
CA HIS A 146 2.04 -1.85 -2.22
C HIS A 146 1.14 -2.47 -1.13
N ALA A 147 -0.06 -2.87 -1.51
CA ALA A 147 -1.06 -3.49 -0.63
C ALA A 147 -1.70 -4.68 -1.34
N THR A 148 -2.15 -5.65 -0.57
CA THR A 148 -2.75 -6.88 -1.12
C THR A 148 -4.27 -6.88 -1.04
N HIS A 149 -4.84 -7.83 -1.76
CA HIS A 149 -6.26 -8.15 -1.74
C HIS A 149 -6.61 -9.30 -0.77
N ASP A 150 -5.62 -10.07 -0.33
CA ASP A 150 -5.81 -11.30 0.45
C ASP A 150 -4.70 -11.44 1.50
N ARG A 151 -5.06 -11.25 2.77
CA ARG A 151 -4.14 -11.31 3.90
C ARG A 151 -3.64 -12.73 4.22
N PHE A 152 -4.18 -13.76 3.58
CA PHE A 152 -3.77 -15.16 3.78
C PHE A 152 -3.01 -15.72 2.57
N ALA A 153 -3.21 -15.19 1.39
CA ALA A 153 -2.55 -15.72 0.19
C ALA A 153 -1.36 -14.88 -0.28
N SER A 154 -1.33 -13.59 0.03
CA SER A 154 -0.37 -12.65 -0.54
C SER A 154 -0.06 -11.52 0.43
N ASP A 155 0.47 -11.85 1.61
CA ASP A 155 0.75 -10.89 2.69
C ASP A 155 2.07 -11.24 3.41
N VAL A 156 2.53 -10.34 4.29
CA VAL A 156 3.69 -10.56 5.18
C VAL A 156 3.51 -11.78 6.09
N HIS A 157 2.28 -12.18 6.37
CA HIS A 157 1.97 -13.28 7.28
C HIS A 157 1.99 -14.63 6.56
N TYR A 158 1.36 -14.70 5.40
CA TYR A 158 1.19 -15.91 4.62
C TYR A 158 1.33 -15.62 3.13
N VAL A 159 2.01 -16.51 2.43
CA VAL A 159 2.16 -16.50 0.97
C VAL A 159 1.66 -17.82 0.43
N GLY A 160 0.64 -17.81 -0.42
CA GLY A 160 -0.01 -19.02 -0.92
C GLY A 160 -0.59 -19.89 0.20
N GLY A 161 -0.96 -19.32 1.34
CA GLY A 161 -1.41 -20.04 2.52
C GLY A 161 -0.30 -20.68 3.37
N SER A 162 0.96 -20.50 2.99
CA SER A 162 2.11 -20.94 3.78
C SER A 162 2.63 -19.83 4.67
N LEU A 163 2.95 -20.18 5.93
CA LEU A 163 3.51 -19.23 6.90
C LEU A 163 4.82 -18.61 6.36
N HIS A 164 4.87 -17.30 6.29
CA HIS A 164 6.07 -16.57 5.89
C HIS A 164 6.97 -16.32 7.11
N ALA A 165 7.77 -17.33 7.47
CA ALA A 165 8.49 -17.38 8.75
C ALA A 165 9.45 -16.21 8.99
N ALA A 166 10.08 -15.66 7.95
CA ALA A 166 10.99 -14.52 8.08
C ALA A 166 10.24 -13.27 8.52
N GLU A 167 9.16 -12.93 7.85
CA GLU A 167 8.36 -11.74 8.14
C GLU A 167 7.57 -11.87 9.45
N GLN A 168 7.06 -13.06 9.74
CA GLN A 168 6.42 -13.34 11.03
C GLN A 168 7.37 -13.17 12.23
N GLY A 169 8.68 -13.32 12.01
CA GLY A 169 9.68 -13.04 13.04
C GLY A 169 10.01 -11.55 13.16
N ASP A 170 10.11 -10.86 12.05
CA ASP A 170 10.65 -9.49 11.97
C ASP A 170 9.58 -8.41 12.14
N TRP A 171 8.43 -8.55 11.46
CA TRP A 171 7.36 -7.56 11.47
C TRP A 171 6.79 -7.25 12.86
N PRO A 172 6.40 -8.25 13.70
CA PRO A 172 5.90 -7.96 15.03
C PRO A 172 6.94 -7.30 15.93
N VAL A 173 8.23 -7.62 15.77
CA VAL A 173 9.32 -6.97 16.53
C VAL A 173 9.46 -5.50 16.12
N SER A 174 9.39 -5.23 14.84
CA SER A 174 9.40 -3.85 14.32
C SER A 174 8.23 -3.03 14.88
N MET A 175 7.03 -3.61 14.91
CA MET A 175 5.85 -2.94 15.46
C MET A 175 5.93 -2.74 16.98
N ILE A 176 6.47 -3.71 17.74
CA ILE A 176 6.74 -3.53 19.17
C ILE A 176 7.71 -2.37 19.39
N ALA A 177 8.77 -2.27 18.58
CA ALA A 177 9.74 -1.19 18.69
C ALA A 177 9.11 0.18 18.42
N LEU A 178 8.30 0.30 17.36
CA LEU A 178 7.59 1.54 17.04
C LEU A 178 6.58 1.95 18.11
N ASN A 179 5.78 0.98 18.58
CA ASN A 179 4.75 1.22 19.61
C ASN A 179 5.37 1.51 20.99
N GLY A 180 6.60 1.04 21.23
CA GLY A 180 7.35 1.30 22.45
C GLY A 180 7.97 2.70 22.54
N LEU A 181 7.94 3.48 21.46
CA LEU A 181 8.49 4.85 21.47
C LEU A 181 7.54 5.82 22.18
N PRO A 182 8.06 6.80 22.95
CA PRO A 182 7.22 7.81 23.61
C PRO A 182 6.53 8.72 22.57
N PRO A 183 5.34 9.25 22.87
CA PRO A 183 4.75 10.32 22.09
C PRO A 183 5.63 11.59 22.19
N ASP A 184 5.54 12.47 21.19
CA ASP A 184 6.24 13.75 21.19
C ASP A 184 5.65 14.69 22.26
N PRO A 185 6.42 15.08 23.32
CA PRO A 185 5.91 15.95 24.37
C PRO A 185 5.47 17.34 23.86
N ASP A 186 6.13 17.84 22.81
CA ASP A 186 5.77 19.12 22.22
C ASP A 186 4.39 19.07 21.51
N ILE A 187 3.94 17.90 21.13
CA ILE A 187 2.64 17.70 20.45
C ILE A 187 1.55 17.37 21.48
N VAL A 188 1.78 16.40 22.36
CA VAL A 188 0.75 15.90 23.28
C VAL A 188 0.67 16.66 24.60
N GLY A 189 1.73 17.39 24.99
CA GLY A 189 1.79 18.17 26.23
C GLY A 189 2.16 17.34 27.44
N GLU A 190 1.82 17.82 28.64
CA GLU A 190 2.28 17.29 29.93
C GLU A 190 1.92 15.82 30.19
N GLY A 191 0.84 15.32 29.61
CA GLY A 191 0.39 13.92 29.77
C GLY A 191 1.16 12.88 28.92
N TRP A 192 2.26 13.26 28.27
CA TRP A 192 3.00 12.35 27.37
C TRP A 192 3.57 11.13 28.09
N PHE A 193 4.04 11.32 29.34
CA PHE A 193 4.70 10.25 30.07
C PHE A 193 3.69 9.18 30.52
N GLU A 194 2.56 9.59 31.07
CA GLU A 194 1.48 8.68 31.45
C GLU A 194 0.95 7.91 30.23
N MET A 195 0.72 8.62 29.12
CA MET A 195 0.31 7.99 27.85
C MET A 195 1.32 6.95 27.37
N TRP A 196 2.60 7.22 27.51
CA TRP A 196 3.65 6.29 27.14
C TRP A 196 3.67 5.04 28.02
N ILE A 197 3.59 5.22 29.34
CA ILE A 197 3.58 4.09 30.31
C ILE A 197 2.35 3.22 30.05
N ASP A 198 1.16 3.81 29.89
CA ASP A 198 -0.06 3.07 29.57
C ASP A 198 0.10 2.18 28.32
N ARG A 199 0.75 2.70 27.28
CA ARG A 199 1.03 1.93 26.07
C ARG A 199 1.98 0.76 26.31
N LEU A 200 3.08 1.02 27.03
CA LEU A 200 4.07 -0.02 27.34
C LEU A 200 3.46 -1.17 28.16
N GLU A 201 2.51 -0.85 29.05
CA GLU A 201 1.85 -1.84 29.90
C GLU A 201 0.68 -2.54 29.20
N SER A 202 -0.02 -1.86 28.29
CA SER A 202 -1.29 -2.33 27.76
C SER A 202 -1.21 -2.88 26.33
N THR A 203 -0.18 -2.52 25.54
CA THR A 203 -0.07 -2.98 24.15
C THR A 203 0.22 -4.49 24.12
N PRO A 204 -0.68 -5.30 23.53
CA PRO A 204 -0.47 -6.74 23.48
C PRO A 204 0.58 -7.12 22.45
N GLN A 205 1.18 -8.29 22.63
CA GLN A 205 2.01 -8.89 21.59
C GLN A 205 1.12 -9.56 20.53
N TRP A 206 1.31 -9.21 19.27
CA TRP A 206 0.44 -9.66 18.18
C TRP A 206 0.82 -11.04 17.65
N LEU A 207 2.11 -11.36 17.60
CA LEU A 207 2.61 -12.62 17.03
C LEU A 207 1.89 -13.88 17.59
N PRO A 208 1.65 -14.02 18.93
CA PRO A 208 0.92 -15.18 19.43
C PRO A 208 -0.52 -15.28 18.92
N ARG A 209 -1.15 -14.15 18.57
CA ARG A 209 -2.47 -14.11 17.96
C ARG A 209 -2.38 -14.58 16.53
N TRP A 210 -1.52 -14.01 15.72
CA TRP A 210 -1.34 -14.37 14.32
C TRP A 210 -1.02 -15.86 14.13
N LEU A 211 -0.15 -16.42 14.96
CA LEU A 211 0.22 -17.84 14.93
C LEU A 211 -0.90 -18.81 15.34
N ARG A 212 -2.00 -18.34 15.92
CA ARG A 212 -3.19 -19.17 16.16
C ARG A 212 -4.07 -19.33 14.94
N HIS A 213 -4.00 -18.42 13.99
CA HIS A 213 -4.80 -18.38 12.77
C HIS A 213 -4.01 -18.94 11.59
N GLN A 214 -3.82 -20.27 11.55
CA GLN A 214 -2.99 -20.97 10.55
C GLN A 214 -3.79 -21.47 9.33
N SER A 215 -5.04 -21.09 9.23
CA SER A 215 -5.91 -21.40 8.11
C SER A 215 -6.64 -20.13 7.66
N ARG A 216 -7.18 -20.12 6.47
CA ARG A 216 -7.98 -19.01 5.96
C ARG A 216 -9.32 -18.95 6.70
N ASP A 217 -9.33 -18.25 7.82
CA ASP A 217 -10.49 -18.03 8.67
C ASP A 217 -10.96 -16.56 8.63
N ASP A 218 -11.99 -16.23 9.42
CA ASP A 218 -12.57 -14.89 9.46
C ASP A 218 -11.56 -13.82 9.89
N TYR A 219 -10.50 -14.20 10.61
CA TYR A 219 -9.44 -13.27 11.01
C TYR A 219 -8.68 -12.72 9.80
N TRP A 220 -8.32 -13.57 8.84
CA TRP A 220 -7.63 -13.16 7.62
C TRP A 220 -8.58 -12.65 6.53
N LEU A 221 -9.84 -13.08 6.54
CA LEU A 221 -10.87 -12.55 5.65
C LEU A 221 -11.22 -11.10 6.00
N HIS A 222 -11.16 -10.75 7.31
CA HIS A 222 -11.29 -9.37 7.73
C HIS A 222 -10.21 -8.50 7.08
N GLY A 223 -10.64 -7.41 6.43
CA GLY A 223 -9.72 -6.48 5.75
C GLY A 223 -9.12 -7.00 4.43
N SER A 224 -9.58 -8.14 3.91
CA SER A 224 -9.17 -8.68 2.62
C SER A 224 -10.19 -8.35 1.54
N PRO A 225 -9.87 -7.46 0.57
CA PRO A 225 -10.77 -7.11 -0.56
C PRO A 225 -11.27 -8.31 -1.36
N CYS A 226 -10.52 -9.41 -1.42
CA CYS A 226 -10.95 -10.63 -2.12
C CYS A 226 -12.21 -11.27 -1.54
N ALA A 227 -12.61 -10.91 -0.32
CA ALA A 227 -13.87 -11.38 0.27
C ALA A 227 -15.10 -10.77 -0.44
N ASP A 228 -15.00 -9.50 -0.86
CA ASP A 228 -16.03 -8.81 -1.64
C ASP A 228 -15.42 -7.59 -2.38
N TYR A 229 -14.94 -7.81 -3.60
CA TYR A 229 -14.46 -6.72 -4.45
C TYR A 229 -15.54 -5.68 -4.77
N GLY A 230 -16.81 -6.10 -4.81
CA GLY A 230 -17.95 -5.23 -5.07
C GLY A 230 -18.21 -4.22 -3.95
N ALA A 231 -17.66 -4.45 -2.76
CA ALA A 231 -17.75 -3.50 -1.65
C ALA A 231 -17.01 -2.19 -1.94
N ILE A 232 -15.97 -2.20 -2.78
CA ILE A 232 -15.19 -1.00 -3.11
C ILE A 232 -15.82 -0.28 -4.30
N GLU A 233 -16.50 0.83 -4.02
CA GLU A 233 -17.13 1.70 -5.03
C GLU A 233 -16.24 2.93 -5.36
N ALA A 234 -15.38 3.34 -4.44
CA ALA A 234 -14.45 4.44 -4.63
C ALA A 234 -13.51 4.19 -5.81
N ALA A 235 -13.26 5.19 -6.64
CA ALA A 235 -12.31 5.09 -7.74
C ALA A 235 -10.93 4.70 -7.20
N THR A 236 -10.32 3.67 -7.76
CA THR A 236 -9.12 3.04 -7.18
C THR A 236 -7.92 3.10 -8.11
N LEU A 237 -6.86 3.78 -7.66
CA LEU A 237 -5.55 3.76 -8.31
C LEU A 237 -4.63 2.80 -7.55
N LEU A 238 -4.13 1.79 -8.25
CA LEU A 238 -3.24 0.76 -7.70
C LEU A 238 -1.79 1.04 -8.13
N ILE A 239 -0.86 0.99 -7.21
CA ILE A 239 0.57 1.18 -7.50
C ILE A 239 1.36 0.03 -6.87
N GLY A 240 2.26 -0.59 -7.66
CA GLY A 240 3.09 -1.70 -7.18
C GLY A 240 4.41 -1.80 -7.91
N GLY A 241 5.21 -2.76 -7.51
CA GLY A 241 6.50 -3.06 -8.11
C GLY A 241 6.72 -4.57 -8.27
N TRP A 242 7.41 -4.97 -9.34
CA TRP A 242 7.68 -6.39 -9.62
C TRP A 242 8.53 -7.10 -8.55
N LEU A 243 9.20 -6.33 -7.70
CA LEU A 243 10.03 -6.85 -6.62
C LEU A 243 9.37 -6.66 -5.25
N ASP A 244 8.09 -6.34 -5.24
CA ASP A 244 7.26 -6.25 -4.06
C ASP A 244 6.42 -7.51 -3.89
N GLY A 245 6.30 -8.01 -2.70
CA GLY A 245 5.49 -9.18 -2.39
C GLY A 245 3.99 -8.99 -2.59
N TYR A 246 3.49 -7.76 -2.73
CA TYR A 246 2.07 -7.48 -2.92
C TYR A 246 1.63 -7.37 -4.39
N VAL A 247 2.53 -7.58 -5.34
CA VAL A 247 2.24 -7.36 -6.77
C VAL A 247 1.12 -8.27 -7.31
N ASP A 248 1.03 -9.50 -6.84
CA ASP A 248 -0.02 -10.45 -7.23
C ASP A 248 -1.40 -9.93 -6.84
N GLY A 249 -1.53 -9.41 -5.62
CA GLY A 249 -2.75 -8.80 -5.12
C GLY A 249 -3.20 -7.59 -5.94
N LEU A 250 -2.25 -6.80 -6.46
CA LEU A 250 -2.55 -5.67 -7.31
C LEU A 250 -3.18 -6.10 -8.64
N LEU A 251 -2.62 -7.10 -9.31
CA LEU A 251 -3.15 -7.61 -10.57
C LEU A 251 -4.52 -8.25 -10.40
N ALA A 252 -4.74 -8.99 -9.32
CA ALA A 252 -6.03 -9.55 -8.97
C ALA A 252 -7.09 -8.45 -8.70
N MET A 253 -6.73 -7.41 -7.95
CA MET A 253 -7.64 -6.27 -7.75
C MET A 253 -7.95 -5.54 -9.06
N LEU A 254 -6.97 -5.37 -9.94
CA LEU A 254 -7.18 -4.74 -11.24
C LEU A 254 -8.20 -5.53 -12.10
N GLU A 255 -8.19 -6.86 -12.01
CA GLU A 255 -9.12 -7.73 -12.71
C GLU A 255 -10.53 -7.66 -12.10
N HIS A 256 -10.65 -7.76 -10.78
CA HIS A 256 -11.91 -8.02 -10.11
C HIS A 256 -12.65 -6.79 -9.56
N LEU A 257 -11.99 -5.66 -9.38
CA LEU A 257 -12.67 -4.42 -9.01
C LEU A 257 -13.60 -3.93 -10.13
N HIS A 258 -14.75 -3.39 -9.77
CA HIS A 258 -15.75 -2.87 -10.73
C HIS A 258 -15.79 -1.35 -10.80
N CYS A 259 -15.21 -0.65 -9.80
CA CYS A 259 -15.11 0.79 -9.79
C CYS A 259 -14.16 1.33 -10.89
N PRO A 260 -14.19 2.63 -11.19
CA PRO A 260 -13.17 3.27 -12.01
C PRO A 260 -11.77 2.97 -11.45
N ARG A 261 -10.89 2.42 -12.26
CA ARG A 261 -9.57 1.99 -11.78
C ARG A 261 -8.45 2.18 -12.80
N ARG A 262 -7.22 2.28 -12.30
CA ARG A 262 -5.98 2.29 -13.06
C ARG A 262 -4.88 1.62 -12.23
N ALA A 263 -3.85 1.12 -12.89
CA ALA A 263 -2.70 0.55 -12.20
C ALA A 263 -1.37 0.95 -12.84
N VAL A 264 -0.35 1.07 -12.00
CA VAL A 264 1.05 1.25 -12.42
C VAL A 264 1.92 0.23 -11.70
N ILE A 265 2.70 -0.56 -12.45
CA ILE A 265 3.67 -1.51 -11.91
C ILE A 265 5.05 -1.20 -12.46
N GLY A 266 5.96 -0.78 -11.59
CA GLY A 266 7.34 -0.52 -11.97
C GLY A 266 8.30 -1.65 -11.60
N PRO A 267 9.61 -1.47 -11.86
CA PRO A 267 10.61 -2.50 -11.59
C PRO A 267 11.02 -2.59 -10.11
N TRP A 268 10.59 -1.66 -9.27
CA TRP A 268 11.01 -1.47 -7.88
C TRP A 268 10.46 -2.52 -6.91
N GLY A 269 11.06 -2.56 -5.71
CA GLY A 269 10.54 -3.26 -4.54
C GLY A 269 9.52 -2.41 -3.78
N HIS A 270 9.48 -2.59 -2.44
CA HIS A 270 8.54 -1.90 -1.55
C HIS A 270 8.91 -0.43 -1.30
N HIS A 271 8.92 0.36 -2.37
CA HIS A 271 9.36 1.77 -2.37
C HIS A 271 8.32 2.70 -2.97
N ARG A 272 8.39 3.98 -2.60
CA ARG A 272 7.66 5.00 -3.34
C ARG A 272 8.20 5.09 -4.77
N PRO A 273 7.34 5.12 -5.78
CA PRO A 273 7.81 5.10 -7.17
C PRO A 273 8.80 6.20 -7.56
N ALA A 274 8.70 7.39 -6.94
CA ALA A 274 9.64 8.50 -7.22
C ALA A 274 11.07 8.23 -6.73
N THR A 275 11.24 7.31 -5.80
CA THR A 275 12.54 6.88 -5.27
C THR A 275 12.75 5.38 -5.42
N GLY A 276 11.95 4.75 -6.29
CA GLY A 276 11.93 3.30 -6.48
C GLY A 276 13.27 2.74 -6.98
N VAL A 277 13.68 1.64 -6.38
CA VAL A 277 14.89 0.90 -6.75
C VAL A 277 14.48 -0.54 -7.08
N PRO A 278 14.96 -1.07 -8.23
CA PRO A 278 15.78 -0.43 -9.25
C PRO A 278 15.01 0.62 -10.08
N ALA A 279 15.71 1.57 -10.65
CA ALA A 279 15.13 2.50 -11.62
C ALA A 279 14.62 1.76 -12.88
N PRO A 280 13.69 2.37 -13.68
CA PRO A 280 13.30 3.77 -13.63
C PRO A 280 12.31 4.09 -12.49
N THR A 281 12.37 5.29 -12.02
CA THR A 281 11.39 5.89 -11.12
C THR A 281 10.13 6.33 -11.87
N TYR A 282 9.06 6.64 -11.13
CA TYR A 282 7.81 7.13 -11.68
C TYR A 282 7.26 8.29 -10.84
N ASP A 283 6.77 9.33 -11.47
CA ASP A 283 6.17 10.48 -10.75
C ASP A 283 4.75 10.13 -10.28
N HIS A 284 4.69 9.42 -9.17
CA HIS A 284 3.42 9.04 -8.55
C HIS A 284 2.69 10.23 -7.92
N LEU A 285 3.39 11.28 -7.48
CA LEU A 285 2.75 12.45 -6.88
C LEU A 285 1.93 13.23 -7.93
N GLU A 286 2.47 13.37 -9.12
CA GLU A 286 1.74 13.96 -10.24
C GLU A 286 0.54 13.10 -10.62
N LEU A 287 0.70 11.78 -10.72
CA LEU A 287 -0.40 10.88 -11.03
C LEU A 287 -1.50 10.94 -9.95
N MET A 288 -1.13 10.97 -8.67
CA MET A 288 -2.06 11.13 -7.55
C MET A 288 -2.80 12.47 -7.60
N ALA A 289 -2.10 13.57 -7.87
CA ALA A 289 -2.73 14.88 -7.98
C ALA A 289 -3.74 14.93 -9.14
N ARG A 290 -3.45 14.28 -10.27
CA ARG A 290 -4.41 14.12 -11.38
C ARG A 290 -5.58 13.23 -10.99
N TRP A 291 -5.32 12.10 -10.33
CA TRP A 291 -6.34 11.15 -9.89
C TRP A 291 -7.34 11.81 -8.95
N PHE A 292 -6.86 12.40 -7.87
CA PHE A 292 -7.71 13.09 -6.92
C PHE A 292 -8.33 14.37 -7.49
N GLY A 293 -7.61 15.10 -8.34
CA GLY A 293 -8.17 16.26 -9.05
C GLY A 293 -9.38 15.88 -9.90
N HIS A 294 -9.31 14.78 -10.63
CA HIS A 294 -10.43 14.29 -11.44
C HIS A 294 -11.60 13.83 -10.57
N HIS A 295 -11.35 12.91 -9.63
CA HIS A 295 -12.43 12.25 -8.89
C HIS A 295 -13.03 13.09 -7.76
N LEU A 296 -12.27 14.03 -7.18
CA LEU A 296 -12.75 14.86 -6.07
C LEU A 296 -13.19 16.27 -6.50
N ARG A 297 -12.62 16.83 -7.59
CA ARG A 297 -12.95 18.17 -8.07
C ARG A 297 -13.65 18.17 -9.42
N GLY A 298 -13.66 17.05 -10.15
CA GLY A 298 -14.17 16.99 -11.52
C GLY A 298 -13.23 17.60 -12.56
N ASP A 299 -11.92 17.66 -12.29
CA ASP A 299 -10.94 18.19 -13.23
C ASP A 299 -10.91 17.35 -14.52
N ASP A 300 -11.03 17.98 -15.66
CA ASP A 300 -10.76 17.36 -16.96
C ASP A 300 -9.24 17.42 -17.23
N ASN A 301 -8.53 16.40 -16.76
CA ASN A 301 -7.06 16.36 -16.77
C ASN A 301 -6.49 15.13 -17.50
N GLY A 302 -7.34 14.37 -18.19
CA GLY A 302 -6.96 13.22 -19.00
C GLY A 302 -6.45 12.00 -18.20
N VAL A 303 -6.63 11.94 -16.88
CA VAL A 303 -6.18 10.79 -16.09
C VAL A 303 -6.95 9.52 -16.43
N MET A 304 -8.21 9.66 -16.84
CA MET A 304 -9.03 8.51 -17.25
C MET A 304 -8.76 8.07 -18.70
N ASP A 305 -7.98 8.83 -19.48
CA ASP A 305 -7.50 8.44 -20.82
C ASP A 305 -6.22 7.58 -20.74
N LEU A 306 -5.60 7.51 -19.57
CA LEU A 306 -4.47 6.60 -19.34
C LEU A 306 -4.89 5.14 -19.53
N PRO A 307 -3.99 4.25 -19.95
CA PRO A 307 -4.28 2.81 -20.04
C PRO A 307 -4.72 2.26 -18.69
N LEU A 308 -5.46 1.15 -18.73
CA LEU A 308 -5.91 0.47 -17.50
C LEU A 308 -4.70 0.02 -16.65
N LEU A 309 -3.68 -0.51 -17.31
CA LEU A 309 -2.41 -0.90 -16.70
C LEU A 309 -1.24 -0.27 -17.45
N THR A 310 -0.32 0.31 -16.70
CA THR A 310 1.02 0.70 -17.19
C THR A 310 2.05 -0.15 -16.45
N ALA A 311 2.72 -1.08 -17.13
CA ALA A 311 3.66 -2.00 -16.51
C ALA A 311 5.06 -1.87 -17.12
N TRP A 312 6.09 -1.99 -16.27
CA TRP A 312 7.47 -2.09 -16.73
C TRP A 312 7.78 -3.51 -17.17
N ILE A 313 8.03 -3.72 -18.46
CA ILE A 313 8.50 -5.00 -18.99
C ILE A 313 10.02 -5.04 -18.87
N ARG A 314 10.51 -5.99 -18.10
CA ARG A 314 11.94 -6.20 -17.87
C ARG A 314 12.54 -6.94 -19.06
N THR A 315 13.58 -6.39 -19.66
CA THR A 315 14.39 -7.12 -20.64
C THR A 315 15.51 -7.88 -19.90
N ALA A 316 15.71 -9.13 -20.30
CA ALA A 316 16.61 -10.05 -19.62
C ALA A 316 18.06 -9.56 -19.58
N PRO A 317 18.79 -10.25 -18.70
CA PRO A 317 19.35 -9.84 -17.44
C PRO A 317 20.72 -9.20 -17.61
N PRO A 318 21.38 -8.85 -16.54
CA PRO A 318 21.02 -8.70 -15.15
C PRO A 318 20.76 -7.23 -14.81
N TYR A 319 20.30 -6.99 -13.55
CA TYR A 319 20.35 -5.62 -13.02
C TYR A 319 21.78 -5.09 -13.09
N ASP A 320 21.96 -3.94 -13.71
CA ASP A 320 23.20 -3.19 -13.62
C ASP A 320 23.08 -2.24 -12.42
N GLY A 321 23.45 -2.73 -11.25
CA GLY A 321 23.33 -1.99 -10.01
C GLY A 321 21.86 -1.63 -9.69
N ASP A 322 21.56 -0.33 -9.60
CA ASP A 322 20.25 0.20 -9.21
C ASP A 322 19.32 0.42 -10.41
N ARG A 323 19.60 -0.14 -11.57
CA ARG A 323 18.80 0.05 -12.80
C ARG A 323 18.31 -1.27 -13.35
N CYS A 324 17.03 -1.32 -13.69
CA CYS A 324 16.37 -2.41 -14.42
C CYS A 324 16.17 -2.01 -15.88
N HIS A 325 16.76 -2.74 -16.81
CA HIS A 325 16.55 -2.51 -18.23
C HIS A 325 15.17 -3.02 -18.66
N GLY A 326 14.53 -2.28 -19.56
CA GLY A 326 13.19 -2.59 -20.02
C GLY A 326 12.50 -1.42 -20.69
N TYR A 327 11.19 -1.50 -20.75
CA TYR A 327 10.33 -0.45 -21.30
C TYR A 327 8.94 -0.46 -20.66
N TRP A 328 8.26 0.67 -20.70
CA TRP A 328 6.87 0.79 -20.27
C TRP A 328 5.93 0.23 -21.32
N ARG A 329 5.06 -0.68 -20.92
CA ARG A 329 3.99 -1.24 -21.73
C ARG A 329 2.65 -0.74 -21.20
N ALA A 330 1.76 -0.37 -22.12
CA ALA A 330 0.43 0.15 -21.86
C ALA A 330 -0.61 -0.89 -22.27
N GLU A 331 -1.45 -1.31 -21.32
CA GLU A 331 -2.55 -2.24 -21.57
C GLU A 331 -3.89 -1.52 -21.37
N PRO A 332 -4.71 -1.42 -22.42
CA PRO A 332 -6.01 -0.75 -22.35
C PRO A 332 -7.03 -1.58 -21.54
N THR A 333 -6.82 -2.88 -21.45
CA THR A 333 -7.68 -3.82 -20.71
C THR A 333 -6.82 -4.76 -19.86
N TRP A 334 -7.41 -5.30 -18.82
CA TRP A 334 -6.79 -6.36 -18.02
C TRP A 334 -7.81 -7.46 -17.72
N PRO A 335 -7.50 -8.74 -17.95
CA PRO A 335 -6.31 -9.21 -18.69
C PRO A 335 -6.25 -8.66 -20.13
N PRO A 336 -5.05 -8.62 -20.77
CA PRO A 336 -4.91 -8.15 -22.14
C PRO A 336 -5.83 -8.93 -23.10
N ALA A 337 -6.49 -8.21 -24.02
CA ALA A 337 -7.45 -8.83 -24.93
C ALA A 337 -6.80 -9.79 -25.94
N ASP A 338 -5.55 -9.54 -26.29
CA ASP A 338 -4.73 -10.31 -27.24
C ASP A 338 -3.82 -11.31 -26.56
N ARG A 339 -4.05 -11.61 -25.26
CA ARG A 339 -3.26 -12.59 -24.52
C ARG A 339 -3.28 -13.95 -25.19
N VAL A 340 -2.12 -14.55 -25.30
CA VAL A 340 -2.00 -15.96 -25.68
C VAL A 340 -1.94 -16.78 -24.39
N ILE A 341 -2.92 -17.65 -24.20
CA ILE A 341 -2.88 -18.63 -23.11
C ILE A 341 -2.03 -19.80 -23.60
N TRP A 342 -0.96 -20.05 -22.87
CA TRP A 342 -0.11 -21.17 -23.13
C TRP A 342 -0.28 -22.23 -22.04
N GLU A 343 -0.90 -23.34 -22.41
CA GLU A 343 -1.15 -24.46 -21.50
C GLU A 343 -0.17 -25.59 -21.82
N ARG A 344 0.38 -26.20 -20.82
CA ARG A 344 1.25 -27.36 -20.95
C ARG A 344 0.96 -28.37 -19.86
N SER A 345 0.72 -29.61 -20.26
CA SER A 345 0.72 -30.72 -19.32
C SER A 345 2.11 -30.97 -18.78
N LEU A 346 2.27 -30.97 -17.48
CA LEU A 346 3.53 -31.27 -16.80
C LEU A 346 3.82 -32.77 -16.73
N GLY A 347 2.86 -33.61 -17.13
CA GLY A 347 3.00 -35.07 -17.03
C GLY A 347 2.98 -35.54 -15.57
N ARG A 348 3.67 -36.66 -15.31
CA ARG A 348 3.76 -37.17 -13.94
C ARG A 348 4.85 -36.41 -13.18
N LEU A 349 4.44 -35.74 -12.09
CA LEU A 349 5.36 -35.09 -11.18
C LEU A 349 5.99 -36.13 -10.23
N GLU A 350 7.29 -36.03 -10.02
CA GLU A 350 8.01 -36.81 -9.02
C GLU A 350 8.34 -35.91 -7.81
N HIS A 351 8.10 -36.45 -6.64
CA HIS A 351 8.54 -35.77 -5.41
C HIS A 351 10.06 -35.82 -5.36
N ARG A 352 10.70 -34.67 -5.24
CA ARG A 352 12.12 -34.52 -4.98
C ARG A 352 12.31 -33.72 -3.70
N ASP A 353 13.18 -34.20 -2.83
CA ASP A 353 13.57 -33.46 -1.64
C ASP A 353 14.47 -32.31 -2.08
N SER A 354 13.88 -31.15 -2.29
CA SER A 354 14.64 -29.92 -2.44
C SER A 354 14.89 -29.33 -1.06
N LEU A 355 16.15 -29.24 -0.67
CA LEU A 355 16.56 -28.59 0.57
C LEU A 355 16.69 -27.07 0.43
N THR A 356 16.59 -26.57 -0.80
CA THR A 356 16.72 -25.15 -1.09
C THR A 356 15.39 -24.63 -1.62
N TRP A 357 14.74 -23.78 -0.81
CA TRP A 357 13.58 -23.05 -1.25
C TRP A 357 14.02 -21.68 -1.76
N HIS A 358 13.82 -21.45 -3.05
CA HIS A 358 14.04 -20.16 -3.69
C HIS A 358 12.71 -19.61 -4.23
N GLY A 359 11.71 -19.62 -3.39
CA GLY A 359 10.46 -18.94 -3.70
C GLY A 359 10.66 -17.44 -3.86
N PRO A 360 9.67 -16.71 -4.34
CA PRO A 360 9.68 -15.26 -4.32
C PRO A 360 9.90 -14.85 -2.86
N GLN A 361 11.09 -14.43 -2.57
CA GLN A 361 11.37 -13.81 -1.32
C GLN A 361 10.70 -12.45 -1.35
N TRP A 362 10.20 -12.00 -0.24
CA TRP A 362 9.93 -10.61 0.02
C TRP A 362 11.24 -9.85 -0.08
N VAL A 363 11.64 -9.70 -1.31
CA VAL A 363 12.91 -9.15 -1.66
C VAL A 363 12.84 -7.68 -1.42
N GLY A 364 13.50 -7.23 -0.39
CA GLY A 364 13.61 -5.84 -0.03
C GLY A 364 12.62 -5.37 1.01
N ALA A 365 11.69 -6.19 1.50
CA ALA A 365 10.78 -5.69 2.53
C ALA A 365 11.48 -5.51 3.89
N HIS A 366 12.38 -6.41 4.28
CA HIS A 366 12.99 -6.37 5.63
C HIS A 366 14.44 -6.83 5.71
N ALA A 367 15.10 -7.00 4.58
CA ALA A 367 16.55 -7.02 4.67
C ALA A 367 17.00 -5.61 5.11
N PRO A 368 18.15 -5.47 5.79
CA PRO A 368 18.77 -4.14 5.98
C PRO A 368 19.00 -3.43 4.64
N ALA A 369 18.48 -3.94 3.60
CA ALA A 369 18.41 -3.52 2.23
C ALA A 369 16.96 -3.39 1.75
N TRP A 370 16.12 -2.71 2.47
CA TRP A 370 14.88 -2.14 1.92
C TRP A 370 15.15 -1.41 0.59
N ASP A 371 16.37 -1.02 0.40
CA ASP A 371 16.87 -0.27 -0.74
C ASP A 371 17.43 -1.14 -1.86
N ARG A 372 17.55 -2.44 -1.67
CA ARG A 372 18.20 -3.34 -2.64
C ARG A 372 17.25 -4.42 -3.10
N ALA A 373 16.76 -4.23 -4.27
CA ALA A 373 16.06 -5.26 -4.99
C ALA A 373 16.88 -6.56 -5.01
N GLY A 374 16.36 -7.57 -4.36
CA GLY A 374 16.83 -8.92 -4.58
C GLY A 374 17.95 -9.43 -3.70
N VAL A 375 17.58 -10.03 -2.58
CA VAL A 375 18.51 -10.85 -1.78
C VAL A 375 18.46 -12.33 -2.19
N GLY A 376 17.60 -12.72 -3.14
CA GLY A 376 17.57 -14.05 -3.70
C GLY A 376 18.75 -14.30 -4.65
N SER A 377 19.06 -15.56 -4.90
CA SER A 377 20.01 -15.93 -5.95
C SER A 377 19.58 -15.29 -7.26
N ARG A 378 20.47 -14.55 -7.89
CA ARG A 378 20.25 -13.98 -9.23
C ARG A 378 20.34 -15.03 -10.32
N ASP A 379 20.86 -16.21 -9.97
CA ASP A 379 21.05 -17.33 -10.84
C ASP A 379 20.41 -18.59 -10.22
N PRO A 380 19.24 -19.02 -10.68
CA PRO A 380 18.55 -20.20 -10.16
C PRO A 380 19.10 -21.53 -10.67
N HIS A 381 20.09 -21.55 -11.57
CA HIS A 381 20.56 -22.79 -12.21
C HIS A 381 21.03 -23.87 -11.22
N ALA A 382 21.57 -23.46 -10.07
CA ALA A 382 21.96 -24.42 -9.03
C ALA A 382 20.75 -25.15 -8.43
N ASP A 383 19.60 -24.48 -8.39
CA ASP A 383 18.36 -25.03 -7.85
C ASP A 383 17.60 -25.82 -8.90
N ASP A 384 17.72 -25.44 -10.17
CA ASP A 384 17.17 -26.19 -11.30
C ASP A 384 17.68 -27.63 -11.31
N ALA A 385 18.93 -27.85 -10.90
CA ALA A 385 19.51 -29.20 -10.80
C ALA A 385 18.77 -30.11 -9.79
N ASN A 386 18.07 -29.53 -8.82
CA ASN A 386 17.29 -30.22 -7.79
C ASN A 386 15.77 -30.10 -8.00
N SER A 387 15.36 -29.50 -9.09
CA SER A 387 13.95 -29.23 -9.41
C SER A 387 13.50 -29.99 -10.64
N MET A 388 12.18 -30.10 -10.85
CA MET A 388 11.63 -30.55 -12.13
C MET A 388 11.56 -29.33 -13.05
N VAL A 389 12.42 -29.32 -14.06
CA VAL A 389 12.52 -28.20 -15.00
C VAL A 389 11.82 -28.57 -16.32
N PHE A 390 11.03 -27.63 -16.82
CA PHE A 390 10.32 -27.74 -18.08
C PHE A 390 10.79 -26.64 -19.01
N GLU A 391 11.47 -27.01 -20.10
CA GLU A 391 12.04 -26.04 -21.04
C GLU A 391 11.43 -26.21 -22.43
N THR A 392 11.41 -25.14 -23.19
CA THR A 392 11.19 -25.15 -24.63
C THR A 392 12.53 -25.01 -25.34
N LEU A 393 12.55 -25.29 -26.63
CA LEU A 393 13.64 -24.78 -27.48
C LEU A 393 13.63 -23.24 -27.44
N PRO A 394 14.79 -22.60 -27.73
CA PRO A 394 14.83 -21.15 -27.84
C PRO A 394 13.72 -20.65 -28.75
N LEU A 395 13.00 -19.64 -28.30
CA LEU A 395 11.91 -19.02 -29.08
C LEU A 395 12.50 -18.30 -30.30
N PRO A 396 11.85 -18.39 -31.46
CA PRO A 396 12.33 -17.73 -32.67
C PRO A 396 12.25 -16.22 -32.58
N ASP A 397 11.27 -15.69 -31.84
CA ASP A 397 11.03 -14.27 -31.65
C ASP A 397 10.97 -13.92 -30.16
N PRO A 398 11.28 -12.68 -29.76
CA PRO A 398 11.10 -12.22 -28.40
C PRO A 398 9.62 -12.33 -27.97
N LEU A 399 9.41 -12.71 -26.72
CA LEU A 399 8.08 -12.84 -26.11
C LEU A 399 8.01 -12.01 -24.82
N ASP A 400 7.04 -11.14 -24.73
CA ASP A 400 6.70 -10.47 -23.48
C ASP A 400 5.82 -11.38 -22.61
N ILE A 401 6.21 -11.54 -21.35
CA ILE A 401 5.42 -12.26 -20.35
C ILE A 401 4.84 -11.23 -19.40
N LEU A 402 3.51 -11.10 -19.40
CA LEU A 402 2.78 -10.23 -18.50
C LEU A 402 1.46 -10.92 -18.14
N GLY A 403 1.35 -11.38 -16.89
CA GLY A 403 0.18 -12.13 -16.42
C GLY A 403 0.43 -12.77 -15.07
N LEU A 404 -0.56 -13.53 -14.63
CA LEU A 404 -0.52 -14.37 -13.43
C LEU A 404 -0.37 -15.83 -13.92
N PRO A 405 0.78 -16.48 -13.70
CA PRO A 405 0.93 -17.87 -14.04
C PRO A 405 0.11 -18.75 -13.07
N GLU A 406 -0.58 -19.73 -13.61
CA GLU A 406 -1.35 -20.70 -12.83
C GLU A 406 -0.79 -22.11 -13.04
N VAL A 407 -0.76 -22.89 -11.97
CA VAL A 407 -0.40 -24.31 -12.01
C VAL A 407 -1.51 -25.11 -11.35
N GLU A 408 -2.09 -26.04 -12.10
CA GLU A 408 -3.04 -27.03 -11.60
C GLU A 408 -2.30 -28.32 -11.26
N LEU A 409 -2.34 -28.76 -9.99
CA LEU A 409 -1.63 -29.92 -9.45
C LEU A 409 -2.60 -31.03 -9.03
#